data_e301040ea5f12f6eea547e2a7a04aa4e
#
_entry.id   e301040ea5f12f6eea547e2a7a04aa4e
#
_cell.length_a   1.000
_cell.length_b   1.000
_cell.length_c   1.000
_cell.angle_alpha   90.00
_cell.angle_beta   90.00
_cell.angle_gamma   90.00
#
_symmetry.space_group_name_H-M   'P 1'
#
loop_
_entity.id
_entity.type
_entity.pdbx_description
1 polymer ?
#
loop_
_entity_poly.entity_id
_entity_poly.type
_entity_poly.pdbx_seq_one_letter_code
_entity_poly.pdbx_strand_id
1 'polypeptide(L)'
;GKASGFIKDSNKYVEGSYVKKGVVMAYLENPEFIQQQQEYLEVSAELTYLRQELDRQQNLIDANAGVVKNLQKLQSEVNMKTATLKGIAKQLAYLGIYVADLSPDNIVERIAIVAPMSGYITSIIMHNGMYVTPQMELMEIVTENHLHLELDVFEKDIASLKEGQKISYTVPALGNAVYQGEVHIIGKEFNTENKTVRVHGHLEKERPKFIKDLFIEAKIWLNDQTVQALPEEAIIKDGASFYIYVANDQEGGNEIKFEQ
;
A
#
# COMPACT_ATOMS: atom_id res chain seq x y z
N GLY A 1 12.42 -6.74 2.26
CA GLY A 1 13.73 -6.09 2.46
C GLY A 1 14.50 -5.88 1.17
N LYS A 2 15.53 -5.02 1.20
CA LYS A 2 16.39 -4.73 0.02
C LYS A 2 17.65 -5.59 -0.02
N ALA A 3 18.06 -6.12 1.13
CA ALA A 3 19.26 -6.94 1.29
C ALA A 3 19.09 -7.92 2.46
N SER A 4 20.00 -8.87 2.59
CA SER A 4 20.12 -9.74 3.76
C SER A 4 20.98 -9.10 4.83
N GLY A 5 20.79 -9.50 6.09
CA GLY A 5 21.61 -9.04 7.21
C GLY A 5 20.96 -9.24 8.57
N PHE A 6 21.58 -8.72 9.60
CA PHE A 6 21.10 -8.78 10.98
C PHE A 6 20.35 -7.52 11.36
N ILE A 7 19.19 -7.65 11.96
CA ILE A 7 18.40 -6.53 12.47
C ILE A 7 19.06 -5.93 13.71
N LYS A 8 19.12 -4.61 13.73
CA LYS A 8 19.57 -3.79 14.86
C LYS A 8 18.59 -2.68 15.17
N ASP A 9 18.50 -2.27 16.42
CA ASP A 9 17.73 -1.12 16.91
C ASP A 9 16.24 -1.17 16.52
N SER A 10 15.61 -2.38 16.56
CA SER A 10 14.21 -2.62 16.16
C SER A 10 13.17 -2.31 17.25
N ASN A 11 13.56 -1.97 18.48
CA ASN A 11 12.66 -1.86 19.64
C ASN A 11 12.01 -0.46 19.77
N LYS A 12 12.08 0.37 18.74
CA LYS A 12 11.60 1.76 18.79
C LYS A 12 10.07 1.87 18.74
N TYR A 13 9.41 0.90 18.11
CA TYR A 13 7.97 0.94 17.86
C TYR A 13 7.30 -0.33 18.39
N VAL A 14 6.02 -0.18 18.73
CA VAL A 14 5.13 -1.29 19.13
C VAL A 14 3.92 -1.32 18.20
N GLU A 15 3.23 -2.45 18.17
CA GLU A 15 1.97 -2.61 17.44
C GLU A 15 0.94 -1.57 17.91
N GLY A 16 0.16 -1.05 17.00
CA GLY A 16 -0.74 0.09 17.25
C GLY A 16 -0.10 1.48 17.10
N SER A 17 1.24 1.58 17.01
CA SER A 17 1.93 2.86 16.80
C SER A 17 1.70 3.41 15.39
N TYR A 18 1.45 4.73 15.29
CA TYR A 18 1.42 5.41 14.00
C TYR A 18 2.84 5.81 13.58
N VAL A 19 3.19 5.55 12.34
CA VAL A 19 4.48 5.93 11.74
C VAL A 19 4.28 6.76 10.47
N LYS A 20 5.19 7.69 10.23
CA LYS A 20 5.24 8.47 8.99
C LYS A 20 6.14 7.81 7.97
N LYS A 21 5.82 7.94 6.68
CA LYS A 21 6.68 7.51 5.58
C LYS A 21 8.09 8.06 5.74
N GLY A 22 9.09 7.20 5.53
CA GLY A 22 10.52 7.56 5.60
C GLY A 22 11.14 7.52 7.00
N VAL A 23 10.35 7.29 8.05
CA VAL A 23 10.89 7.14 9.41
C VAL A 23 11.67 5.84 9.52
N VAL A 24 12.83 5.90 10.19
CA VAL A 24 13.68 4.72 10.43
C VAL A 24 13.02 3.81 11.46
N MET A 25 12.77 2.58 11.05
CA MET A 25 12.13 1.53 11.86
C MET A 25 13.16 0.62 12.55
N ALA A 26 14.24 0.31 11.87
CA ALA A 26 15.36 -0.50 12.33
C ALA A 26 16.57 -0.25 11.43
N TYR A 27 17.68 -0.88 11.75
CA TYR A 27 18.85 -0.95 10.88
C TYR A 27 19.12 -2.40 10.46
N LEU A 28 19.66 -2.55 9.26
CA LEU A 28 20.15 -3.82 8.73
C LEU A 28 21.67 -3.76 8.67
N GLU A 29 22.35 -4.66 9.37
CA GLU A 29 23.81 -4.77 9.42
C GLU A 29 24.25 -5.94 8.55
N ASN A 30 25.20 -5.67 7.64
CA ASN A 30 25.85 -6.70 6.82
C ASN A 30 27.26 -6.22 6.43
N PRO A 31 28.32 -7.02 6.67
CA PRO A 31 29.69 -6.71 6.23
C PRO A 31 29.83 -6.46 4.70
N GLU A 32 28.95 -7.03 3.90
CA GLU A 32 28.91 -6.83 2.46
C GLU A 32 28.70 -5.35 2.08
N PHE A 33 28.00 -4.58 2.91
CA PHE A 33 27.85 -3.13 2.67
C PHE A 33 29.17 -2.39 2.73
N ILE A 34 30.08 -2.80 3.62
CA ILE A 34 31.43 -2.25 3.69
C ILE A 34 32.18 -2.58 2.42
N GLN A 35 32.17 -3.84 1.97
CA GLN A 35 32.88 -4.30 0.78
C GLN A 35 32.44 -3.56 -0.49
N GLN A 36 31.12 -3.37 -0.68
CA GLN A 36 30.60 -2.64 -1.85
C GLN A 36 31.03 -1.17 -1.86
N GLN A 37 31.13 -0.53 -0.70
CA GLN A 37 31.60 0.85 -0.59
C GLN A 37 33.12 0.95 -0.84
N GLN A 38 33.91 0.00 -0.34
CA GLN A 38 35.35 -0.10 -0.61
C GLN A 38 35.58 -0.29 -2.12
N GLU A 39 34.88 -1.21 -2.76
CA GLU A 39 34.96 -1.44 -4.22
C GLU A 39 34.67 -0.15 -5.01
N TYR A 40 33.62 0.60 -4.61
CA TYR A 40 33.33 1.89 -5.24
C TYR A 40 34.50 2.87 -5.14
N LEU A 41 35.10 3.01 -3.96
CA LEU A 41 36.22 3.91 -3.72
C LEU A 41 37.46 3.49 -4.51
N GLU A 42 37.77 2.19 -4.56
CA GLU A 42 38.91 1.64 -5.33
C GLU A 42 38.75 1.91 -6.84
N VAL A 43 37.55 1.58 -7.39
CA VAL A 43 37.27 1.81 -8.82
C VAL A 43 37.27 3.31 -9.14
N SER A 44 36.80 4.16 -8.21
CA SER A 44 36.84 5.62 -8.37
C SER A 44 38.25 6.18 -8.42
N ALA A 45 39.12 5.69 -7.55
CA ALA A 45 40.54 6.09 -7.53
C ALA A 45 41.28 5.63 -8.81
N GLU A 46 41.07 4.38 -9.23
CA GLU A 46 41.60 3.83 -10.48
C GLU A 46 41.12 4.62 -11.70
N LEU A 47 39.82 4.93 -11.77
CA LEU A 47 39.27 5.74 -12.86
C LEU A 47 39.91 7.15 -12.92
N THR A 48 40.16 7.75 -11.77
CA THR A 48 40.81 9.05 -11.69
C THR A 48 42.23 8.97 -12.26
N TYR A 49 43.01 7.95 -11.90
CA TYR A 49 44.32 7.70 -12.45
C TYR A 49 44.28 7.47 -13.97
N LEU A 50 43.37 6.60 -14.47
CA LEU A 50 43.24 6.32 -15.89
C LEU A 50 42.86 7.56 -16.71
N ARG A 51 42.04 8.44 -16.17
CA ARG A 51 41.69 9.71 -16.83
C ARG A 51 42.91 10.66 -16.96
N GLN A 52 43.71 10.75 -15.91
CA GLN A 52 44.96 11.55 -15.93
C GLN A 52 45.95 10.98 -16.95
N GLU A 53 46.05 9.64 -17.05
CA GLU A 53 46.92 8.99 -18.03
C GLU A 53 46.39 9.18 -19.48
N LEU A 54 45.06 9.09 -19.65
CA LEU A 54 44.42 9.34 -20.95
C LEU A 54 44.73 10.78 -21.43
N ASP A 55 44.58 11.78 -20.56
CA ASP A 55 44.89 13.19 -20.87
C ASP A 55 46.37 13.35 -21.23
N ARG A 56 47.28 12.70 -20.49
CA ARG A 56 48.73 12.70 -20.77
C ARG A 56 49.03 12.08 -22.16
N GLN A 57 48.41 10.95 -22.50
CA GLN A 57 48.59 10.29 -23.80
C GLN A 57 47.99 11.13 -24.95
N GLN A 58 46.89 11.82 -24.73
CA GLN A 58 46.30 12.76 -25.70
C GLN A 58 47.29 13.90 -26.00
N ASN A 59 47.87 14.53 -24.96
CA ASN A 59 48.86 15.61 -25.11
C ASN A 59 50.11 15.17 -25.87
N LEU A 60 50.56 13.91 -25.66
CA LEU A 60 51.70 13.34 -26.41
C LEU A 60 51.39 13.16 -27.88
N ILE A 61 50.18 12.74 -28.23
CA ILE A 61 49.72 12.60 -29.62
C ILE A 61 49.64 13.97 -30.29
N ASP A 62 49.09 14.97 -29.60
CA ASP A 62 48.98 16.33 -30.12
C ASP A 62 50.35 16.95 -30.38
N ALA A 63 51.39 16.54 -29.63
CA ALA A 63 52.80 16.88 -29.83
C ALA A 63 53.54 15.99 -30.87
N ASN A 64 52.83 15.11 -31.60
CA ASN A 64 53.36 14.13 -32.56
C ASN A 64 54.36 13.13 -31.93
N ALA A 65 54.33 12.88 -30.63
CA ALA A 65 55.21 11.98 -29.89
C ALA A 65 54.49 10.76 -29.30
N GLY A 66 53.17 10.60 -29.55
CA GLY A 66 52.32 9.55 -28.97
C GLY A 66 52.00 8.41 -29.95
N VAL A 67 51.49 7.28 -29.41
CA VAL A 67 51.03 6.13 -30.16
C VAL A 67 49.52 6.01 -30.07
N VAL A 68 48.79 6.17 -31.18
CA VAL A 68 47.32 6.16 -31.28
C VAL A 68 46.71 4.88 -30.66
N LYS A 69 47.34 3.73 -30.85
CA LYS A 69 46.89 2.46 -30.28
C LYS A 69 46.82 2.50 -28.74
N ASN A 70 47.78 3.15 -28.09
CA ASN A 70 47.78 3.29 -26.62
C ASN A 70 46.66 4.20 -26.14
N LEU A 71 46.38 5.29 -26.84
CA LEU A 71 45.27 6.18 -26.55
C LEU A 71 43.94 5.43 -26.63
N GLN A 72 43.72 4.68 -27.75
CA GLN A 72 42.50 3.88 -27.93
C GLN A 72 42.31 2.82 -26.83
N LYS A 73 43.42 2.17 -26.41
CA LYS A 73 43.37 1.21 -25.29
C LYS A 73 42.93 1.89 -23.99
N LEU A 74 43.58 2.99 -23.61
CA LEU A 74 43.26 3.76 -22.41
C LEU A 74 41.82 4.30 -22.44
N GLN A 75 41.33 4.78 -23.59
CA GLN A 75 39.95 5.23 -23.75
C GLN A 75 38.97 4.09 -23.49
N SER A 76 39.29 2.88 -23.97
CA SER A 76 38.47 1.69 -23.72
C SER A 76 38.44 1.31 -22.22
N GLU A 77 39.60 1.37 -21.55
CA GLU A 77 39.73 1.11 -20.12
C GLU A 77 38.96 2.12 -19.28
N VAL A 78 39.05 3.41 -19.60
CA VAL A 78 38.27 4.49 -18.96
C VAL A 78 36.79 4.26 -19.13
N ASN A 79 36.32 3.85 -20.32
CA ASN A 79 34.92 3.58 -20.59
C ASN A 79 34.41 2.38 -19.77
N MET A 80 35.18 1.28 -19.71
CA MET A 80 34.87 0.10 -18.90
C MET A 80 34.76 0.43 -17.41
N LYS A 81 35.78 1.12 -16.86
CA LYS A 81 35.79 1.50 -15.43
C LYS A 81 34.68 2.51 -15.10
N THR A 82 34.36 3.41 -16.02
CA THR A 82 33.21 4.32 -15.87
C THR A 82 31.88 3.55 -15.77
N ALA A 83 31.69 2.51 -16.60
CA ALA A 83 30.51 1.68 -16.54
C ALA A 83 30.41 0.90 -15.23
N THR A 84 31.54 0.30 -14.78
CA THR A 84 31.63 -0.41 -13.50
C THR A 84 31.28 0.52 -12.33
N LEU A 85 31.90 1.69 -12.26
CA LEU A 85 31.65 2.67 -11.20
C LEU A 85 30.20 3.09 -11.12
N LYS A 86 29.58 3.37 -12.28
CA LYS A 86 28.15 3.70 -12.36
C LYS A 86 27.26 2.55 -11.93
N GLY A 87 27.64 1.31 -12.22
CA GLY A 87 26.93 0.11 -11.77
C GLY A 87 26.93 0.00 -10.25
N ILE A 88 28.12 0.08 -9.64
CA ILE A 88 28.26 0.03 -8.17
C ILE A 88 27.49 1.19 -7.51
N ALA A 89 27.61 2.40 -8.05
CA ALA A 89 26.86 3.56 -7.54
C ALA A 89 25.33 3.33 -7.51
N LYS A 90 24.78 2.68 -8.54
CA LYS A 90 23.35 2.33 -8.57
C LYS A 90 22.99 1.25 -7.54
N GLN A 91 23.86 0.26 -7.33
CA GLN A 91 23.65 -0.76 -6.30
C GLN A 91 23.65 -0.13 -4.89
N LEU A 92 24.63 0.74 -4.60
CA LEU A 92 24.69 1.48 -3.34
C LEU A 92 23.47 2.39 -3.14
N ALA A 93 23.05 3.12 -4.17
CA ALA A 93 21.85 3.97 -4.13
C ALA A 93 20.56 3.14 -3.88
N TYR A 94 20.46 1.93 -4.44
CA TYR A 94 19.33 1.02 -4.15
C TYR A 94 19.28 0.64 -2.67
N LEU A 95 20.44 0.47 -2.03
CA LEU A 95 20.54 0.22 -0.60
C LEU A 95 20.27 1.47 0.26
N GLY A 96 20.26 2.65 -0.34
CA GLY A 96 20.12 3.94 0.34
C GLY A 96 21.45 4.57 0.76
N ILE A 97 22.56 4.06 0.21
CA ILE A 97 23.91 4.62 0.42
C ILE A 97 24.21 5.56 -0.75
N TYR A 98 24.37 6.84 -0.47
CA TYR A 98 24.66 7.85 -1.48
C TYR A 98 26.15 8.06 -1.59
N VAL A 99 26.68 7.97 -2.81
CA VAL A 99 28.12 8.00 -3.10
C VAL A 99 28.70 9.41 -3.20
N ALA A 100 27.88 10.46 -3.19
CA ALA A 100 28.36 11.84 -3.37
C ALA A 100 29.38 12.27 -2.29
N ASP A 101 29.14 11.84 -1.04
CA ASP A 101 29.94 12.16 0.12
C ASP A 101 30.76 10.96 0.62
N LEU A 102 30.74 9.84 -0.14
CA LEU A 102 31.41 8.62 0.30
C LEU A 102 32.95 8.78 0.29
N SER A 103 33.56 8.51 1.42
CA SER A 103 35.00 8.55 1.65
C SER A 103 35.45 7.39 2.54
N PRO A 104 36.74 7.09 2.64
CA PRO A 104 37.22 6.04 3.56
C PRO A 104 36.83 6.24 5.02
N ASP A 105 36.56 7.48 5.43
CA ASP A 105 36.29 7.84 6.84
C ASP A 105 34.78 7.68 7.19
N ASN A 106 33.90 7.55 6.20
CA ASN A 106 32.47 7.51 6.43
C ASN A 106 31.74 6.26 5.85
N ILE A 107 32.51 5.19 5.64
CA ILE A 107 31.95 3.89 5.28
C ILE A 107 30.95 3.43 6.36
N VAL A 108 29.75 3.04 5.93
CA VAL A 108 28.70 2.56 6.85
C VAL A 108 28.60 1.05 6.83
N GLU A 109 28.43 0.45 8.01
CA GLU A 109 28.25 -0.99 8.20
C GLU A 109 26.78 -1.42 8.22
N ARG A 110 25.86 -0.45 8.31
CA ARG A 110 24.41 -0.68 8.44
C ARG A 110 23.62 0.30 7.62
N ILE A 111 22.51 -0.16 7.08
CA ILE A 111 21.54 0.65 6.32
C ILE A 111 20.23 0.77 7.09
N ALA A 112 19.54 1.89 6.89
CA ALA A 112 18.25 2.13 7.54
C ALA A 112 17.11 1.35 6.82
N ILE A 113 16.29 0.66 7.59
CA ILE A 113 14.99 0.14 7.17
C ILE A 113 13.98 1.22 7.51
N VAL A 114 13.40 1.83 6.47
CA VAL A 114 12.47 2.95 6.63
C VAL A 114 11.04 2.52 6.30
N ALA A 115 10.06 3.16 6.95
CA ALA A 115 8.65 2.96 6.65
C ALA A 115 8.34 3.37 5.20
N PRO A 116 7.78 2.48 4.35
CA PRO A 116 7.49 2.77 2.94
C PRO A 116 6.30 3.71 2.77
N MET A 117 5.42 3.77 3.77
CA MET A 117 4.19 4.55 3.80
C MET A 117 3.89 5.02 5.22
N SER A 118 3.02 6.03 5.36
CA SER A 118 2.48 6.42 6.66
C SER A 118 1.31 5.53 7.02
N GLY A 119 1.20 5.11 8.29
CA GLY A 119 0.12 4.24 8.75
C GLY A 119 0.33 3.71 10.16
N TYR A 120 -0.53 2.80 10.56
CA TYR A 120 -0.42 2.09 11.85
C TYR A 120 0.27 0.76 11.67
N ILE A 121 1.16 0.43 12.60
CA ILE A 121 1.82 -0.87 12.65
C ILE A 121 0.82 -1.89 13.19
N THR A 122 0.51 -2.93 12.43
CA THR A 122 -0.42 -4.00 12.84
C THR A 122 0.30 -5.25 13.29
N SER A 123 1.51 -5.49 12.79
CA SER A 123 2.33 -6.65 13.17
C SER A 123 3.81 -6.31 13.09
N ILE A 124 4.59 -6.81 14.06
CA ILE A 124 6.06 -6.71 14.11
C ILE A 124 6.63 -8.12 14.27
N ILE A 125 7.27 -8.62 13.21
CA ILE A 125 7.91 -9.95 13.21
C ILE A 125 9.40 -9.82 13.53
N MET A 126 10.03 -8.72 13.09
CA MET A 126 11.46 -8.50 13.29
C MET A 126 11.83 -8.21 14.75
N HIS A 127 12.98 -8.71 15.16
CA HIS A 127 13.58 -8.42 16.46
C HIS A 127 15.11 -8.25 16.33
N ASN A 128 15.72 -7.62 17.31
CA ASN A 128 17.17 -7.41 17.32
C ASN A 128 17.92 -8.74 17.26
N GLY A 129 18.93 -8.81 16.41
CA GLY A 129 19.74 -10.00 16.18
C GLY A 129 19.13 -11.01 15.20
N MET A 130 17.91 -10.80 14.71
CA MET A 130 17.29 -11.66 13.69
C MET A 130 18.03 -11.50 12.35
N TYR A 131 18.40 -12.62 11.74
CA TYR A 131 18.89 -12.61 10.35
C TYR A 131 17.71 -12.62 9.40
N VAL A 132 17.70 -11.70 8.44
CA VAL A 132 16.62 -11.52 7.48
C VAL A 132 17.11 -11.56 6.03
N THR A 133 16.22 -11.95 5.13
CA THR A 133 16.44 -11.94 3.68
C THR A 133 15.45 -10.99 3.00
N PRO A 134 15.65 -10.60 1.72
CA PRO A 134 14.77 -9.68 1.01
C PRO A 134 13.30 -10.09 0.94
N GLN A 135 13.01 -11.40 0.95
CA GLN A 135 11.65 -11.94 0.85
C GLN A 135 10.91 -11.99 2.19
N MET A 136 11.62 -11.85 3.32
CA MET A 136 10.99 -11.94 4.63
C MET A 136 10.15 -10.70 4.93
N GLU A 137 8.99 -10.96 5.49
CA GLU A 137 8.15 -9.94 6.10
C GLU A 137 8.76 -9.52 7.44
N LEU A 138 8.89 -8.21 7.66
CA LEU A 138 9.49 -7.66 8.87
C LEU A 138 8.45 -7.02 9.78
N MET A 139 7.49 -6.35 9.19
CA MET A 139 6.34 -5.74 9.85
C MET A 139 5.26 -5.41 8.83
N GLU A 140 4.04 -5.26 9.30
CA GLU A 140 2.91 -4.80 8.52
C GLU A 140 2.51 -3.37 8.91
N ILE A 141 2.31 -2.51 7.91
CA ILE A 141 1.82 -1.13 8.09
C ILE A 141 0.54 -0.97 7.28
N VAL A 142 -0.54 -0.58 7.94
CA VAL A 142 -1.86 -0.35 7.33
C VAL A 142 -2.19 1.13 7.33
N THR A 143 -2.69 1.64 6.20
CA THR A 143 -3.15 3.01 6.08
C THR A 143 -4.67 3.07 6.21
N GLU A 144 -5.19 4.04 6.94
CA GLU A 144 -6.64 4.26 7.06
C GLU A 144 -7.30 4.61 5.71
N ASN A 145 -6.55 5.17 4.78
CA ASN A 145 -7.06 5.63 3.49
C ASN A 145 -7.36 4.49 2.48
N HIS A 146 -6.95 3.26 2.79
CA HIS A 146 -7.15 2.10 1.92
C HIS A 146 -8.09 1.05 2.51
N LEU A 147 -8.89 1.43 3.52
CA LEU A 147 -9.96 0.55 3.97
C LEU A 147 -11.08 0.54 2.92
N HIS A 148 -11.50 -0.66 2.55
CA HIS A 148 -12.62 -0.92 1.66
C HIS A 148 -13.64 -1.80 2.37
N LEU A 149 -14.91 -1.69 1.96
CA LEU A 149 -15.90 -2.70 2.32
C LEU A 149 -15.66 -3.92 1.43
N GLU A 150 -15.55 -5.09 2.04
CA GLU A 150 -15.56 -6.37 1.32
C GLU A 150 -16.85 -7.11 1.68
N LEU A 151 -17.72 -7.27 0.70
CA LEU A 151 -19.02 -7.90 0.86
C LEU A 151 -19.07 -9.18 0.03
N ASP A 152 -19.57 -10.25 0.61
CA ASP A 152 -19.81 -11.50 -0.09
C ASP A 152 -21.31 -11.57 -0.48
N VAL A 153 -21.60 -11.39 -1.76
CA VAL A 153 -22.98 -11.36 -2.28
C VAL A 153 -23.33 -12.69 -2.94
N PHE A 154 -24.49 -13.26 -2.60
CA PHE A 154 -24.95 -14.53 -3.14
C PHE A 154 -25.25 -14.47 -4.63
N GLU A 155 -25.05 -15.60 -5.33
CA GLU A 155 -25.28 -15.77 -6.77
C GLU A 155 -26.63 -15.23 -7.24
N LYS A 156 -27.71 -15.51 -6.50
CA LYS A 156 -29.08 -15.09 -6.84
C LYS A 156 -29.27 -13.58 -6.95
N ASP A 157 -28.43 -12.79 -6.26
CA ASP A 157 -28.56 -11.34 -6.14
C ASP A 157 -27.60 -10.59 -7.08
N ILE A 158 -26.62 -11.30 -7.68
CA ILE A 158 -25.57 -10.71 -8.53
C ILE A 158 -26.16 -9.97 -9.75
N ALA A 159 -27.19 -10.51 -10.38
CA ALA A 159 -27.80 -9.92 -11.58
C ALA A 159 -28.36 -8.50 -11.34
N SER A 160 -28.66 -8.17 -10.10
CA SER A 160 -29.21 -6.88 -9.67
C SER A 160 -28.13 -5.89 -9.23
N LEU A 161 -26.88 -6.32 -9.13
CA LEU A 161 -25.78 -5.47 -8.68
C LEU A 161 -25.26 -4.59 -9.81
N LYS A 162 -24.95 -3.35 -9.45
CA LYS A 162 -24.29 -2.37 -10.32
C LYS A 162 -23.30 -1.53 -9.52
N GLU A 163 -22.22 -1.12 -10.17
CA GLU A 163 -21.32 -0.11 -9.62
C GLU A 163 -22.10 1.19 -9.38
N GLY A 164 -21.74 1.92 -8.31
CA GLY A 164 -22.43 3.14 -7.90
C GLY A 164 -23.65 2.94 -7.01
N GLN A 165 -24.06 1.71 -6.70
CA GLN A 165 -25.16 1.48 -5.76
C GLN A 165 -24.77 1.85 -4.34
N LYS A 166 -25.69 2.45 -3.60
CA LYS A 166 -25.49 2.81 -2.19
C LYS A 166 -25.42 1.57 -1.31
N ILE A 167 -24.53 1.62 -0.35
CA ILE A 167 -24.37 0.61 0.71
C ILE A 167 -24.64 1.29 2.05
N SER A 168 -25.55 0.72 2.84
CA SER A 168 -25.68 1.06 4.27
C SER A 168 -25.10 -0.09 5.07
N TYR A 169 -24.22 0.20 6.02
CA TYR A 169 -23.60 -0.85 6.82
C TYR A 169 -23.48 -0.46 8.30
N THR A 170 -23.47 -1.47 9.14
CA THR A 170 -23.20 -1.35 10.58
C THR A 170 -21.97 -2.14 10.95
N VAL A 171 -21.31 -1.74 12.02
CA VAL A 171 -20.18 -2.45 12.62
C VAL A 171 -20.61 -2.89 14.02
N PRO A 172 -21.10 -4.11 14.20
CA PRO A 172 -21.67 -4.56 15.48
C PRO A 172 -20.74 -4.39 16.67
N ALA A 173 -19.43 -4.52 16.45
CA ALA A 173 -18.42 -4.29 17.49
C ALA A 173 -18.35 -2.83 18.01
N LEU A 174 -18.89 -1.86 17.24
CA LEU A 174 -18.87 -0.44 17.56
C LEU A 174 -20.28 0.11 17.90
N GLY A 175 -21.29 -0.74 17.92
CA GLY A 175 -22.69 -0.38 18.20
C GLY A 175 -23.57 -0.36 16.95
N ASN A 176 -24.74 0.29 17.06
CA ASN A 176 -25.79 0.25 16.02
C ASN A 176 -25.75 1.46 15.05
N ALA A 177 -24.66 2.23 15.04
CA ALA A 177 -24.54 3.35 14.10
C ALA A 177 -24.51 2.84 12.65
N VAL A 178 -25.32 3.45 11.79
CA VAL A 178 -25.38 3.13 10.36
C VAL A 178 -24.44 4.06 9.61
N TYR A 179 -23.56 3.47 8.84
CA TYR A 179 -22.60 4.18 7.99
C TYR A 179 -22.97 3.97 6.52
N GLN A 180 -22.47 4.84 5.66
CA GLN A 180 -22.76 4.81 4.23
C GLN A 180 -21.50 4.46 3.43
N GLY A 181 -21.73 3.87 2.27
CA GLY A 181 -20.72 3.52 1.30
C GLY A 181 -21.34 3.36 -0.09
N GLU A 182 -20.50 3.03 -1.06
CA GLU A 182 -20.90 2.85 -2.45
C GLU A 182 -20.22 1.62 -3.04
N VAL A 183 -20.93 0.84 -3.86
CA VAL A 183 -20.35 -0.27 -4.63
C VAL A 183 -19.35 0.29 -5.65
N HIS A 184 -18.11 -0.12 -5.52
CA HIS A 184 -17.03 0.34 -6.39
C HIS A 184 -16.69 -0.67 -7.47
N ILE A 185 -16.47 -1.93 -7.10
CA ILE A 185 -16.10 -3.01 -8.03
C ILE A 185 -16.87 -4.26 -7.65
N ILE A 186 -17.44 -4.92 -8.66
CA ILE A 186 -18.03 -6.24 -8.54
C ILE A 186 -17.00 -7.25 -9.07
N GLY A 187 -16.54 -8.15 -8.18
CA GLY A 187 -15.59 -9.20 -8.53
C GLY A 187 -16.09 -10.08 -9.68
N LYS A 188 -15.14 -10.59 -10.44
CA LYS A 188 -15.45 -11.52 -11.56
C LYS A 188 -15.11 -12.97 -11.23
N GLU A 189 -14.72 -13.23 -10.00
CA GLU A 189 -14.40 -14.55 -9.49
C GLU A 189 -15.54 -15.04 -8.60
N PHE A 190 -16.01 -16.25 -8.87
CA PHE A 190 -17.07 -16.90 -8.10
C PHE A 190 -16.47 -17.84 -7.06
N ASN A 191 -16.77 -17.60 -5.80
CA ASN A 191 -16.39 -18.52 -4.72
C ASN A 191 -17.39 -19.69 -4.70
N THR A 192 -16.93 -20.86 -5.11
CA THR A 192 -17.77 -22.07 -5.20
C THR A 192 -18.13 -22.67 -3.83
N GLU A 193 -17.34 -22.41 -2.80
CA GLU A 193 -17.60 -22.92 -1.44
C GLU A 193 -18.78 -22.20 -0.80
N ASN A 194 -18.77 -20.86 -0.86
CA ASN A 194 -19.77 -20.01 -0.24
C ASN A 194 -20.90 -19.61 -1.21
N LYS A 195 -20.77 -19.90 -2.50
CA LYS A 195 -21.66 -19.49 -3.60
C LYS A 195 -21.86 -17.97 -3.63
N THR A 196 -20.76 -17.23 -3.52
CA THR A 196 -20.74 -15.78 -3.46
C THR A 196 -19.80 -15.17 -4.49
N VAL A 197 -20.04 -13.91 -4.82
CA VAL A 197 -19.09 -13.04 -5.50
C VAL A 197 -18.65 -11.95 -4.55
N ARG A 198 -17.36 -11.64 -4.54
CA ARG A 198 -16.82 -10.54 -3.73
C ARG A 198 -17.13 -9.20 -4.38
N VAL A 199 -17.68 -8.29 -3.59
CA VAL A 199 -17.97 -6.91 -3.96
C VAL A 199 -17.15 -5.99 -3.10
N HIS A 200 -16.44 -5.06 -3.72
CA HIS A 200 -15.69 -4.02 -3.03
C HIS A 200 -16.48 -2.72 -3.02
N GLY A 201 -16.63 -2.13 -1.85
CA GLY A 201 -17.27 -0.83 -1.68
C GLY A 201 -16.31 0.20 -1.12
N HIS A 202 -16.50 1.45 -1.50
CA HIS A 202 -15.84 2.59 -0.88
C HIS A 202 -16.64 3.04 0.33
N LEU A 203 -15.91 3.41 1.40
CA LEU A 203 -16.51 4.02 2.57
C LEU A 203 -16.62 5.53 2.37
N GLU A 204 -17.67 6.15 2.88
CA GLU A 204 -17.75 7.61 2.95
C GLU A 204 -16.66 8.21 3.86
N LYS A 205 -16.34 9.50 3.63
CA LYS A 205 -15.27 10.20 4.35
C LYS A 205 -15.60 10.46 5.81
N GLU A 206 -16.87 10.74 6.11
CA GLU A 206 -17.35 11.01 7.48
C GLU A 206 -17.64 9.70 8.21
N ARG A 207 -16.60 9.13 8.81
CA ARG A 207 -16.68 7.87 9.54
C ARG A 207 -15.64 7.84 10.66
N PRO A 208 -15.87 7.05 11.74
CA PRO A 208 -14.86 6.81 12.75
C PRO A 208 -13.67 6.06 12.15
N LYS A 209 -12.57 6.05 12.88
CA LYS A 209 -11.39 5.26 12.54
C LYS A 209 -11.69 3.79 12.78
N PHE A 210 -11.84 3.04 11.70
CA PHE A 210 -12.06 1.60 11.78
C PHE A 210 -10.74 0.84 11.89
N ILE A 211 -10.78 -0.27 12.60
CA ILE A 211 -9.72 -1.28 12.62
C ILE A 211 -9.92 -2.17 11.38
N LYS A 212 -8.82 -2.60 10.75
CA LYS A 212 -8.84 -3.56 9.64
C LYS A 212 -9.53 -4.87 10.09
N ASP A 213 -10.18 -5.54 9.16
CA ASP A 213 -10.80 -6.87 9.33
C ASP A 213 -11.95 -6.94 10.36
N LEU A 214 -12.60 -5.79 10.65
CA LEU A 214 -13.84 -5.81 11.43
C LEU A 214 -14.98 -6.42 10.62
N PHE A 215 -15.76 -7.30 11.28
CA PHE A 215 -17.01 -7.80 10.72
C PHE A 215 -18.04 -6.66 10.57
N ILE A 216 -18.72 -6.64 9.42
CA ILE A 216 -19.76 -5.68 9.11
C ILE A 216 -21.03 -6.40 8.64
N GLU A 217 -22.18 -5.79 8.89
CA GLU A 217 -23.44 -6.15 8.27
C GLU A 217 -23.83 -5.04 7.29
N ALA A 218 -24.08 -5.38 6.05
CA ALA A 218 -24.34 -4.40 5.00
C ALA A 218 -25.61 -4.72 4.20
N LYS A 219 -26.26 -3.65 3.72
CA LYS A 219 -27.37 -3.69 2.77
C LYS A 219 -26.99 -2.89 1.54
N ILE A 220 -27.10 -3.50 0.36
CA ILE A 220 -26.93 -2.83 -0.92
C ILE A 220 -28.30 -2.42 -1.43
N TRP A 221 -28.47 -1.15 -1.72
CA TRP A 221 -29.73 -0.61 -2.24
C TRP A 221 -29.78 -0.80 -3.75
N LEU A 222 -30.69 -1.68 -4.21
CA LEU A 222 -30.79 -2.03 -5.62
C LEU A 222 -31.44 -0.91 -6.46
N ASN A 223 -32.37 -0.16 -5.85
CA ASN A 223 -33.06 0.96 -6.48
C ASN A 223 -33.14 2.15 -5.52
N ASP A 224 -33.03 3.36 -6.06
CA ASP A 224 -33.15 4.63 -5.31
C ASP A 224 -34.58 5.19 -5.42
N GLN A 225 -35.57 4.30 -5.55
CA GLN A 225 -36.98 4.71 -5.66
C GLN A 225 -37.60 4.90 -4.28
N THR A 226 -38.10 6.09 -4.05
CA THR A 226 -38.96 6.35 -2.89
C THR A 226 -40.30 5.67 -3.14
N VAL A 227 -40.63 4.68 -2.34
CA VAL A 227 -41.93 4.03 -2.36
C VAL A 227 -42.73 4.51 -1.15
N GLN A 228 -44.05 4.65 -1.36
CA GLN A 228 -44.92 4.85 -0.23
C GLN A 228 -45.06 3.51 0.50
N ALA A 229 -44.80 3.50 1.77
CA ALA A 229 -44.92 2.32 2.62
C ALA A 229 -45.73 2.65 3.87
N LEU A 230 -46.47 1.68 4.34
CA LEU A 230 -47.19 1.75 5.61
C LEU A 230 -46.50 0.81 6.62
N PRO A 231 -46.51 1.14 7.92
CA PRO A 231 -46.12 0.22 8.97
C PRO A 231 -46.97 -1.05 8.88
N GLU A 232 -46.38 -2.21 9.16
CA GLU A 232 -47.07 -3.50 9.10
C GLU A 232 -48.31 -3.51 10.03
N GLU A 233 -48.24 -2.82 11.15
CA GLU A 233 -49.29 -2.66 12.15
C GLU A 233 -50.50 -1.85 11.63
N ALA A 234 -50.31 -1.05 10.56
CA ALA A 234 -51.41 -0.30 9.93
C ALA A 234 -52.22 -1.15 8.93
N ILE A 235 -51.76 -2.37 8.63
CA ILE A 235 -52.37 -3.24 7.63
C ILE A 235 -53.20 -4.31 8.33
N ILE A 236 -54.50 -4.35 8.02
CA ILE A 236 -55.42 -5.36 8.50
C ILE A 236 -55.57 -6.41 7.39
N LYS A 237 -55.28 -7.67 7.72
CA LYS A 237 -55.45 -8.80 6.79
C LYS A 237 -56.76 -9.52 7.10
N ASP A 238 -57.62 -9.60 6.12
CA ASP A 238 -58.85 -10.39 6.18
C ASP A 238 -58.89 -11.37 4.99
N GLY A 239 -58.63 -12.63 5.26
CA GLY A 239 -58.52 -13.67 4.24
C GLY A 239 -57.38 -13.40 3.25
N ALA A 240 -57.70 -13.15 1.98
CA ALA A 240 -56.77 -12.83 0.90
C ALA A 240 -56.63 -11.31 0.64
N SER A 241 -57.42 -10.48 1.33
CA SER A 241 -57.44 -9.02 1.13
C SER A 241 -56.73 -8.29 2.25
N PHE A 242 -56.17 -7.12 1.90
CA PHE A 242 -55.47 -6.23 2.83
C PHE A 242 -56.23 -4.90 2.90
N TYR A 243 -56.38 -4.34 4.08
CA TYR A 243 -57.13 -3.11 4.34
C TYR A 243 -56.30 -2.18 5.20
N ILE A 244 -56.55 -0.88 5.05
CA ILE A 244 -55.98 0.18 5.90
C ILE A 244 -57.13 1.08 6.41
N TYR A 245 -56.94 1.67 7.61
CA TYR A 245 -57.80 2.73 8.08
C TYR A 245 -57.28 4.08 7.60
N VAL A 246 -58.08 4.83 6.88
CA VAL A 246 -57.79 6.19 6.45
C VAL A 246 -58.64 7.16 7.28
N ALA A 247 -58.00 8.06 8.02
CA ALA A 247 -58.69 9.15 8.69
C ALA A 247 -59.05 10.23 7.66
N ASN A 248 -60.33 10.50 7.48
CA ASN A 248 -60.82 11.52 6.58
C ASN A 248 -61.16 12.77 7.42
N ASP A 249 -60.38 13.85 7.31
CA ASP A 249 -60.61 15.15 7.94
C ASP A 249 -61.70 15.92 7.18
N GLN A 250 -62.97 15.44 7.23
CA GLN A 250 -64.08 16.25 6.84
C GLN A 250 -64.75 16.80 8.11
N GLU A 251 -64.96 18.09 8.16
CA GLU A 251 -65.67 18.80 9.25
C GLU A 251 -67.01 18.09 9.52
N GLY A 252 -67.10 17.41 10.68
CA GLY A 252 -68.41 16.96 11.20
C GLY A 252 -68.59 15.52 11.56
N GLY A 253 -67.59 14.66 11.57
CA GLY A 253 -67.72 13.28 12.05
C GLY A 253 -66.54 12.40 11.60
N ASN A 254 -66.00 11.63 12.51
CA ASN A 254 -64.97 10.61 12.23
C ASN A 254 -65.61 9.42 11.47
N GLU A 255 -65.74 9.52 10.16
CA GLU A 255 -66.09 8.34 9.34
C GLU A 255 -64.79 7.62 8.97
N ILE A 256 -64.61 6.43 9.51
CA ILE A 256 -63.53 5.52 9.14
C ILE A 256 -63.99 4.74 7.90
N LYS A 257 -63.38 4.98 6.74
CA LYS A 257 -63.63 4.20 5.53
C LYS A 257 -62.57 3.15 5.30
N PHE A 258 -63.02 1.94 4.89
CA PHE A 258 -62.15 0.88 4.41
C PHE A 258 -61.83 1.14 2.93
N GLU A 259 -60.54 1.29 2.59
CA GLU A 259 -60.06 1.25 1.21
C GLU A 259 -59.27 -0.04 0.97
N GLN A 260 -59.46 -0.63 -0.20
CA GLN A 260 -58.95 -1.94 -0.61
C GLN A 260 -57.62 -1.77 -1.40
#